data_f20fa2419095bd83111b7c45ab48a26a
#
_entry.id   f20fa2419095bd83111b7c45ab48a26a
#
_cell.length_a   1.000
_cell.length_b   1.000
_cell.length_c   1.000
_cell.angle_alpha   90.00
_cell.angle_beta   90.00
_cell.angle_gamma   90.00
#
_symmetry.space_group_name_H-M   'P 1'
#
loop_
_entity.id
_entity.type
_entity.pdbx_description
1 polymer ?
#
loop_
_entity_poly.entity_id
_entity_poly.type
_entity_poly.pdbx_seq_one_letter_code
_entity_poly.pdbx_strand_id
1 'polypeptide(L)'
;MVNILSVIAFFCITILFIQLVYALIKIKGFQKVLFGGIAICMIWWLACCLIGYGSSKLTTVWFCFKASVPSFTFLHCFMLHFVLIFTNSRRNWIILAVIYLPSIIFTYFGVTSEFVYSAFSKIGYFWTGSPSGSILTILFSVQYLSYYIISITLLIIFANRTQSHRLSKISVILAASLFTTILFFNIEPFLLPLVSNYKSLMISPNAAIIWVTGVWYAIIHYKLFSYSANSLLETILQNVEFALFVSNSDGLIIRKNSTAETLTKYNNRPIINLKELIPVEEFSGNNKTRHCKYLLRQNGKPVLVKLSENPVCDNYGDLTMTAATGLIEGLTLFHEVYNLTKREMEVAACLMNGMTAPQISKKYGTAINTIKSQMSSLYSKTGVNSKIELIRKMEDSSVIQKPS
;
A
#
# COMPACT_ATOMS: atom_id res chain seq x y z
N MET A 1 19.26 19.85 -42.14
CA MET A 1 18.93 20.65 -40.93
C MET A 1 18.13 19.75 -40.00
N VAL A 2 18.53 19.56 -38.75
CA VAL A 2 17.84 18.69 -37.79
C VAL A 2 16.52 19.35 -37.38
N ASN A 3 15.41 18.61 -37.54
CA ASN A 3 14.11 19.11 -37.11
C ASN A 3 14.06 19.19 -35.58
N ILE A 4 13.70 20.36 -35.01
CA ILE A 4 13.65 20.58 -33.59
C ILE A 4 12.68 19.58 -32.87
N LEU A 5 11.59 19.19 -33.54
CA LEU A 5 10.65 18.19 -33.03
C LEU A 5 11.30 16.80 -32.89
N SER A 6 12.22 16.46 -33.81
CA SER A 6 12.99 15.21 -33.71
C SER A 6 13.94 15.23 -32.52
N VAL A 7 14.55 16.38 -32.21
CA VAL A 7 15.42 16.55 -31.04
C VAL A 7 14.60 16.40 -29.76
N ILE A 8 13.45 17.06 -29.66
CA ILE A 8 12.54 16.95 -28.51
C ILE A 8 12.10 15.50 -28.32
N ALA A 9 11.63 14.83 -29.38
CA ALA A 9 11.19 13.44 -29.31
C ALA A 9 12.32 12.49 -28.83
N PHE A 10 13.56 12.72 -29.30
CA PHE A 10 14.72 11.94 -28.88
C PHE A 10 14.99 12.09 -27.36
N PHE A 11 14.97 13.33 -26.85
CA PHE A 11 15.13 13.57 -25.40
C PHE A 11 13.99 12.94 -24.58
N CYS A 12 12.74 13.05 -25.07
CA CYS A 12 11.60 12.42 -24.42
C CYS A 12 11.75 10.89 -24.35
N ILE A 13 12.17 10.24 -25.44
CA ILE A 13 12.44 8.80 -25.48
C ILE A 13 13.53 8.42 -24.48
N THR A 14 14.61 9.18 -24.41
CA THR A 14 15.71 8.92 -23.48
C THR A 14 15.25 8.98 -22.02
N ILE A 15 14.48 10.01 -21.67
CA ILE A 15 13.91 10.14 -20.31
C ILE A 15 12.99 8.97 -19.99
N LEU A 16 12.08 8.63 -20.90
CA LEU A 16 11.14 7.51 -20.72
C LEU A 16 11.85 6.17 -20.60
N PHE A 17 12.94 5.97 -21.36
CA PHE A 17 13.73 4.75 -21.26
C PHE A 17 14.42 4.61 -19.90
N ILE A 18 15.00 5.69 -19.37
CA ILE A 18 15.59 5.71 -18.02
C ILE A 18 14.52 5.39 -16.97
N GLN A 19 13.34 6.00 -17.09
CA GLN A 19 12.21 5.77 -16.20
C GLN A 19 11.73 4.33 -16.27
N LEU A 20 11.63 3.75 -17.45
CA LEU A 20 11.26 2.35 -17.67
C LEU A 20 12.26 1.40 -17.02
N VAL A 21 13.55 1.57 -17.26
CA VAL A 21 14.61 0.72 -16.67
C VAL A 21 14.56 0.77 -15.14
N TYR A 22 14.47 1.95 -14.57
CA TYR A 22 14.34 2.09 -13.11
C TYR A 22 13.08 1.40 -12.58
N ALA A 23 11.93 1.59 -13.24
CA ALA A 23 10.67 0.98 -12.85
C ALA A 23 10.75 -0.56 -12.93
N LEU A 24 11.41 -1.10 -13.97
CA LEU A 24 11.64 -2.54 -14.11
C LEU A 24 12.48 -3.13 -12.97
N ILE A 25 13.40 -2.36 -12.41
CA ILE A 25 14.28 -2.79 -11.30
C ILE A 25 13.59 -2.61 -9.94
N LYS A 26 12.91 -1.49 -9.72
CA LYS A 26 12.43 -1.07 -8.39
C LYS A 26 10.97 -1.38 -8.10
N ILE A 27 10.11 -1.41 -9.14
CA ILE A 27 8.67 -1.69 -8.95
C ILE A 27 8.45 -3.20 -8.93
N LYS A 28 7.62 -3.67 -7.99
CA LYS A 28 7.20 -5.07 -7.88
C LYS A 28 5.70 -5.20 -8.17
N GLY A 29 5.28 -6.42 -8.52
CA GLY A 29 3.87 -6.72 -8.73
C GLY A 29 3.31 -6.25 -10.07
N PHE A 30 1.98 -6.28 -10.21
CA PHE A 30 1.27 -5.99 -11.46
C PHE A 30 1.37 -4.53 -11.90
N GLN A 31 1.59 -3.60 -10.97
CA GLN A 31 1.81 -2.18 -11.29
C GLN A 31 3.05 -1.96 -12.19
N LYS A 32 4.07 -2.82 -12.05
CA LYS A 32 5.24 -2.85 -12.94
C LYS A 32 4.84 -3.08 -14.39
N VAL A 33 3.92 -4.02 -14.63
CA VAL A 33 3.45 -4.36 -15.98
C VAL A 33 2.70 -3.19 -16.60
N LEU A 34 1.82 -2.53 -15.84
CA LEU A 34 1.06 -1.39 -16.33
C LEU A 34 1.94 -0.17 -16.61
N PHE A 35 2.81 0.20 -15.67
CA PHE A 35 3.73 1.30 -15.89
C PHE A 35 4.68 1.01 -17.07
N GLY A 36 5.16 -0.23 -17.18
CA GLY A 36 5.96 -0.69 -18.32
C GLY A 36 5.19 -0.57 -19.63
N GLY A 37 3.93 -1.01 -19.66
CA GLY A 37 3.04 -0.89 -20.82
C GLY A 37 2.85 0.56 -21.28
N ILE A 38 2.61 1.47 -20.33
CA ILE A 38 2.50 2.92 -20.59
C ILE A 38 3.79 3.45 -21.19
N ALA A 39 4.93 3.17 -20.57
CA ALA A 39 6.23 3.65 -21.06
C ALA A 39 6.59 3.09 -22.44
N ILE A 40 6.32 1.82 -22.70
CA ILE A 40 6.55 1.18 -23.99
C ILE A 40 5.66 1.81 -25.08
N CYS A 41 4.36 2.00 -24.82
CA CYS A 41 3.46 2.69 -25.73
C CYS A 41 3.98 4.09 -26.09
N MET A 42 4.42 4.84 -25.08
CA MET A 42 4.96 6.18 -25.28
C MET A 42 6.26 6.18 -26.08
N ILE A 43 7.21 5.30 -25.76
CA ILE A 43 8.49 5.19 -26.47
C ILE A 43 8.24 4.81 -27.93
N TRP A 44 7.35 3.85 -28.19
CA TRP A 44 7.01 3.42 -29.54
C TRP A 44 6.36 4.56 -30.35
N TRP A 45 5.40 5.26 -29.76
CA TRP A 45 4.75 6.38 -30.41
C TRP A 45 5.74 7.50 -30.76
N LEU A 46 6.57 7.91 -29.82
CA LEU A 46 7.61 8.92 -30.03
C LEU A 46 8.67 8.47 -31.04
N ALA A 47 9.03 7.19 -31.08
CA ALA A 47 9.95 6.64 -32.09
C ALA A 47 9.36 6.73 -33.49
N CYS A 48 8.07 6.41 -33.65
CA CYS A 48 7.37 6.62 -34.93
C CYS A 48 7.35 8.10 -35.34
N CYS A 49 7.07 9.00 -34.37
CA CYS A 49 7.12 10.45 -34.63
C CYS A 49 8.50 10.92 -34.98
N LEU A 50 9.55 10.46 -34.30
CA LEU A 50 10.95 10.81 -34.60
C LEU A 50 11.33 10.48 -36.06
N ILE A 51 10.99 9.28 -36.53
CA ILE A 51 11.21 8.85 -37.90
C ILE A 51 10.36 9.67 -38.88
N GLY A 52 9.09 9.89 -38.56
CA GLY A 52 8.16 10.68 -39.38
C GLY A 52 8.60 12.13 -39.52
N TYR A 53 9.03 12.79 -38.47
CA TYR A 53 9.52 14.18 -38.51
C TYR A 53 10.79 14.33 -39.35
N GLY A 54 11.69 13.33 -39.31
CA GLY A 54 12.94 13.34 -40.11
C GLY A 54 12.76 12.97 -41.57
N SER A 55 11.59 12.41 -41.94
CA SER A 55 11.39 11.91 -43.32
C SER A 55 11.08 13.02 -44.32
N SER A 56 11.60 12.84 -45.55
CA SER A 56 11.19 13.64 -46.69
C SER A 56 10.01 13.04 -47.47
N LYS A 57 9.70 11.75 -47.26
CA LYS A 57 8.70 10.98 -48.01
C LYS A 57 7.36 10.90 -47.26
N LEU A 58 6.28 11.26 -47.94
CA LEU A 58 4.91 11.17 -47.41
C LEU A 58 4.51 9.72 -47.04
N THR A 59 4.96 8.75 -47.83
CA THR A 59 4.70 7.31 -47.57
C THR A 59 5.28 6.86 -46.23
N THR A 60 6.48 7.35 -45.89
CA THR A 60 7.10 7.05 -44.59
C THR A 60 6.32 7.67 -43.45
N VAL A 61 5.80 8.89 -43.58
CA VAL A 61 4.99 9.57 -42.58
C VAL A 61 3.69 8.78 -42.31
N TRP A 62 3.01 8.37 -43.39
CA TRP A 62 1.82 7.52 -43.27
C TRP A 62 2.10 6.18 -42.60
N PHE A 63 3.20 5.54 -42.96
CA PHE A 63 3.62 4.28 -42.33
C PHE A 63 3.87 4.47 -40.85
N CYS A 64 4.65 5.49 -40.47
CA CYS A 64 4.95 5.79 -39.06
C CYS A 64 3.69 6.12 -38.27
N PHE A 65 2.76 6.91 -38.86
CA PHE A 65 1.49 7.20 -38.22
C PHE A 65 0.68 5.93 -37.99
N LYS A 66 0.46 5.09 -38.99
CA LYS A 66 -0.26 3.82 -38.85
C LYS A 66 0.40 2.87 -37.85
N ALA A 67 1.73 2.79 -37.83
CA ALA A 67 2.49 2.01 -36.87
C ALA A 67 2.36 2.52 -35.43
N SER A 68 2.08 3.81 -35.25
CA SER A 68 1.88 4.41 -33.92
C SER A 68 0.47 4.21 -33.36
N VAL A 69 -0.52 3.86 -34.18
CA VAL A 69 -1.93 3.72 -33.77
C VAL A 69 -2.12 2.81 -32.57
N PRO A 70 -1.57 1.57 -32.52
CA PRO A 70 -1.72 0.71 -31.35
C PRO A 70 -1.26 1.39 -30.04
N SER A 71 -0.18 2.15 -30.12
CA SER A 71 0.40 2.79 -28.96
C SER A 71 -0.51 3.82 -28.34
N PHE A 72 -1.03 4.76 -29.11
CA PHE A 72 -1.88 5.82 -28.54
C PHE A 72 -3.30 5.31 -28.20
N THR A 73 -3.81 4.29 -28.89
CA THR A 73 -5.12 3.71 -28.52
C THR A 73 -5.08 2.94 -27.20
N PHE A 74 -4.00 2.17 -26.94
CA PHE A 74 -3.84 1.42 -25.70
C PHE A 74 -3.32 2.26 -24.53
N LEU A 75 -2.62 3.35 -24.78
CA LEU A 75 -2.07 4.23 -23.75
C LEU A 75 -3.13 4.65 -22.72
N HIS A 76 -4.29 5.10 -23.20
CA HIS A 76 -5.38 5.57 -22.34
C HIS A 76 -5.98 4.45 -21.51
N CYS A 77 -6.03 3.22 -22.04
CA CYS A 77 -6.48 2.04 -21.31
C CYS A 77 -5.53 1.69 -20.15
N PHE A 78 -4.23 1.67 -20.42
CA PHE A 78 -3.24 1.41 -19.39
C PHE A 78 -3.26 2.49 -18.30
N MET A 79 -3.46 3.76 -18.68
CA MET A 79 -3.59 4.88 -17.73
C MET A 79 -4.81 4.70 -16.81
N LEU A 80 -5.99 4.44 -17.36
CA LEU A 80 -7.20 4.22 -16.56
C LEU A 80 -7.07 2.97 -15.69
N HIS A 81 -6.54 1.87 -16.24
CA HIS A 81 -6.31 0.63 -15.47
C HIS A 81 -5.33 0.86 -14.32
N PHE A 82 -4.27 1.64 -14.54
CA PHE A 82 -3.34 2.03 -13.48
C PHE A 82 -4.04 2.79 -12.36
N VAL A 83 -4.89 3.77 -12.70
CA VAL A 83 -5.66 4.55 -11.72
C VAL A 83 -6.64 3.66 -10.93
N LEU A 84 -7.33 2.72 -11.59
CA LEU A 84 -8.22 1.76 -10.93
C LEU A 84 -7.47 0.90 -9.90
N ILE A 85 -6.26 0.46 -10.24
CA ILE A 85 -5.42 -0.29 -9.30
C ILE A 85 -4.96 0.59 -8.13
N PHE A 86 -4.49 1.79 -8.44
CA PHE A 86 -3.98 2.72 -7.44
C PHE A 86 -5.07 3.11 -6.43
N THR A 87 -6.29 3.39 -6.89
CA THR A 87 -7.44 3.75 -6.05
C THR A 87 -8.14 2.55 -5.40
N ASN A 88 -7.60 1.34 -5.57
CA ASN A 88 -8.20 0.08 -5.10
C ASN A 88 -9.68 -0.08 -5.50
N SER A 89 -10.06 0.42 -6.67
CA SER A 89 -11.41 0.32 -7.20
C SER A 89 -11.75 -1.11 -7.61
N ARG A 90 -13.03 -1.49 -7.53
CA ARG A 90 -13.49 -2.82 -7.92
C ARG A 90 -13.08 -3.14 -9.36
N ARG A 91 -12.48 -4.31 -9.58
CA ARG A 91 -12.05 -4.83 -10.87
C ARG A 91 -12.68 -6.20 -11.08
N ASN A 92 -13.37 -6.34 -12.19
CA ASN A 92 -13.76 -7.62 -12.71
C ASN A 92 -13.40 -7.69 -14.20
N TRP A 93 -13.49 -8.86 -14.79
CA TRP A 93 -13.15 -9.06 -16.20
C TRP A 93 -14.04 -8.23 -17.14
N ILE A 94 -15.29 -7.92 -16.75
CA ILE A 94 -16.23 -7.11 -17.54
C ILE A 94 -15.71 -5.67 -17.65
N ILE A 95 -15.30 -5.07 -16.51
CA ILE A 95 -14.73 -3.72 -16.50
C ILE A 95 -13.47 -3.65 -17.39
N LEU A 96 -12.61 -4.66 -17.31
CA LEU A 96 -11.42 -4.71 -18.15
C LEU A 96 -11.78 -4.86 -19.62
N ALA A 97 -12.76 -5.68 -19.96
CA ALA A 97 -13.25 -5.83 -21.33
C ALA A 97 -13.78 -4.48 -21.87
N VAL A 98 -14.59 -3.74 -21.09
CA VAL A 98 -15.12 -2.41 -21.46
C VAL A 98 -14.00 -1.40 -21.70
N ILE A 99 -12.90 -1.49 -20.94
CA ILE A 99 -11.75 -0.59 -21.10
C ILE A 99 -10.94 -0.93 -22.36
N TYR A 100 -10.65 -2.22 -22.62
CA TYR A 100 -9.70 -2.61 -23.64
C TYR A 100 -10.33 -2.89 -25.00
N LEU A 101 -11.57 -3.42 -25.07
CA LEU A 101 -12.22 -3.78 -26.30
C LEU A 101 -12.38 -2.61 -27.30
N PRO A 102 -12.81 -1.41 -26.88
CA PRO A 102 -12.89 -0.27 -27.81
C PRO A 102 -11.54 0.06 -28.44
N SER A 103 -10.45 -0.04 -27.69
CA SER A 103 -9.11 0.27 -28.21
C SER A 103 -8.61 -0.77 -29.22
N ILE A 104 -9.00 -2.02 -29.08
CA ILE A 104 -8.75 -3.05 -30.09
C ILE A 104 -9.47 -2.69 -31.40
N ILE A 105 -10.73 -2.28 -31.32
CA ILE A 105 -11.56 -1.87 -32.46
C ILE A 105 -10.93 -0.64 -33.14
N PHE A 106 -10.57 0.40 -32.37
CA PHE A 106 -9.97 1.62 -32.92
C PHE A 106 -8.59 1.35 -33.49
N THR A 107 -7.81 0.42 -32.94
CA THR A 107 -6.54 0.00 -33.51
C THR A 107 -6.73 -0.63 -34.90
N TYR A 108 -7.70 -1.55 -35.03
CA TYR A 108 -8.00 -2.17 -36.33
C TYR A 108 -8.36 -1.12 -37.38
N PHE A 109 -9.33 -0.25 -37.09
CA PHE A 109 -9.73 0.80 -38.03
C PHE A 109 -8.63 1.85 -38.26
N GLY A 110 -7.85 2.16 -37.24
CA GLY A 110 -6.78 3.13 -37.36
C GLY A 110 -5.61 2.70 -38.25
N VAL A 111 -5.39 1.39 -38.39
CA VAL A 111 -4.41 0.84 -39.30
C VAL A 111 -4.96 0.70 -40.73
N THR A 112 -6.26 0.37 -40.88
CA THR A 112 -6.88 0.03 -42.15
C THR A 112 -7.51 1.22 -42.88
N SER A 113 -7.94 2.26 -42.14
CA SER A 113 -8.67 3.40 -42.72
C SER A 113 -7.99 4.75 -42.43
N GLU A 114 -8.58 5.84 -42.90
CA GLU A 114 -8.18 7.21 -42.57
C GLU A 114 -8.75 7.57 -41.18
N PHE A 115 -7.91 7.45 -40.19
CA PHE A 115 -8.25 7.62 -38.76
C PHE A 115 -7.42 8.75 -38.17
N VAL A 116 -8.02 9.62 -37.40
CA VAL A 116 -7.42 10.83 -36.78
C VAL A 116 -7.00 11.88 -37.82
N TYR A 117 -6.22 11.51 -38.82
CA TYR A 117 -5.80 12.40 -39.91
C TYR A 117 -6.28 11.91 -41.27
N SER A 118 -6.77 12.82 -42.10
CA SER A 118 -7.19 12.58 -43.49
C SER A 118 -6.06 12.83 -44.49
N ALA A 119 -5.13 13.71 -44.16
CA ALA A 119 -4.01 14.05 -45.02
C ALA A 119 -2.82 14.57 -44.23
N PHE A 120 -1.62 14.39 -44.79
CA PHE A 120 -0.40 15.04 -44.33
C PHE A 120 0.13 15.98 -45.36
N SER A 121 0.56 17.17 -44.95
CA SER A 121 1.19 18.17 -45.80
C SER A 121 2.46 18.70 -45.12
N LYS A 122 3.38 19.26 -45.92
CA LYS A 122 4.63 19.81 -45.40
C LYS A 122 4.59 21.33 -45.41
N ILE A 123 4.89 21.96 -44.29
CA ILE A 123 5.05 23.40 -44.15
C ILE A 123 6.49 23.66 -43.72
N GLY A 124 7.30 24.15 -44.66
CA GLY A 124 8.73 24.28 -44.45
C GLY A 124 9.38 22.92 -44.13
N TYR A 125 9.94 22.79 -42.95
CA TYR A 125 10.60 21.56 -42.48
C TYR A 125 9.66 20.65 -41.66
N PHE A 126 8.40 21.06 -41.41
CA PHE A 126 7.49 20.35 -40.52
C PHE A 126 6.40 19.64 -41.32
N TRP A 127 6.09 18.40 -40.92
CA TRP A 127 4.90 17.71 -41.35
C TRP A 127 3.71 18.16 -40.50
N THR A 128 2.59 18.37 -41.13
CA THR A 128 1.33 18.76 -40.49
C THR A 128 0.23 17.79 -40.89
N GLY A 129 -0.61 17.43 -39.95
CA GLY A 129 -1.78 16.57 -40.18
C GLY A 129 -3.06 17.41 -40.28
N SER A 130 -3.88 17.09 -41.27
CA SER A 130 -5.26 17.59 -41.35
C SER A 130 -6.18 16.65 -40.58
N PRO A 131 -6.89 17.09 -39.52
CA PRO A 131 -7.79 16.22 -38.78
C PRO A 131 -8.83 15.54 -39.65
N SER A 132 -9.08 14.25 -39.41
CA SER A 132 -10.16 13.54 -40.06
C SER A 132 -11.48 13.87 -39.34
N GLY A 133 -12.48 14.34 -40.09
CA GLY A 133 -13.86 14.54 -39.60
C GLY A 133 -14.66 13.24 -39.51
N SER A 134 -14.01 12.08 -39.57
CA SER A 134 -14.71 10.78 -39.56
C SER A 134 -15.40 10.52 -38.21
N ILE A 135 -16.53 9.83 -38.26
CA ILE A 135 -17.27 9.40 -37.07
C ILE A 135 -16.40 8.57 -36.12
N LEU A 136 -15.46 7.78 -36.66
CA LEU A 136 -14.51 6.98 -35.89
C LEU A 136 -13.56 7.86 -35.07
N THR A 137 -13.06 8.97 -35.62
CA THR A 137 -12.24 9.94 -34.91
C THR A 137 -13.00 10.59 -33.77
N ILE A 138 -14.26 10.94 -34.00
CA ILE A 138 -15.14 11.52 -32.97
C ILE A 138 -15.36 10.49 -31.84
N LEU A 139 -15.74 9.26 -32.16
CA LEU A 139 -15.95 8.19 -31.17
C LEU A 139 -14.69 7.88 -30.37
N PHE A 140 -13.53 7.84 -31.01
CA PHE A 140 -12.23 7.69 -30.32
C PHE A 140 -11.96 8.87 -29.38
N SER A 141 -12.25 10.10 -29.83
CA SER A 141 -12.09 11.29 -28.99
C SER A 141 -12.99 11.24 -27.74
N VAL A 142 -14.23 10.80 -27.88
CA VAL A 142 -15.14 10.59 -26.75
C VAL A 142 -14.61 9.51 -25.80
N GLN A 143 -14.10 8.41 -26.33
CA GLN A 143 -13.51 7.33 -25.52
C GLN A 143 -12.35 7.83 -24.68
N TYR A 144 -11.30 8.40 -25.29
CA TYR A 144 -10.11 8.79 -24.53
C TYR A 144 -10.42 9.92 -23.54
N LEU A 145 -11.26 10.89 -23.91
CA LEU A 145 -11.71 11.95 -23.00
C LEU A 145 -12.45 11.38 -21.79
N SER A 146 -13.36 10.43 -22.01
CA SER A 146 -14.06 9.75 -20.91
C SER A 146 -13.11 9.06 -19.95
N TYR A 147 -12.04 8.41 -20.47
CA TYR A 147 -11.05 7.73 -19.63
C TYR A 147 -10.23 8.72 -18.79
N TYR A 148 -9.87 9.88 -19.33
CA TYR A 148 -9.23 10.94 -18.56
C TYR A 148 -10.15 11.49 -17.47
N ILE A 149 -11.40 11.80 -17.81
CA ILE A 149 -12.39 12.33 -16.85
C ILE A 149 -12.61 11.33 -15.71
N ILE A 150 -12.83 10.05 -16.03
CA ILE A 150 -13.00 8.99 -15.04
C ILE A 150 -11.75 8.88 -14.15
N SER A 151 -10.56 8.89 -14.75
CA SER A 151 -9.30 8.79 -14.01
C SER A 151 -9.10 9.94 -13.05
N ILE A 152 -9.31 11.17 -13.49
CA ILE A 152 -9.17 12.38 -12.66
C ILE A 152 -10.22 12.35 -11.53
N THR A 153 -11.47 12.03 -11.85
CA THR A 153 -12.56 11.93 -10.86
C THR A 153 -12.25 10.89 -9.78
N LEU A 154 -11.78 9.69 -10.17
CA LEU A 154 -11.42 8.64 -9.23
C LEU A 154 -10.26 9.08 -8.33
N LEU A 155 -9.23 9.74 -8.87
CA LEU A 155 -8.10 10.25 -8.10
C LEU A 155 -8.53 11.34 -7.11
N ILE A 156 -9.41 12.25 -7.49
CA ILE A 156 -9.93 13.30 -6.60
C ILE A 156 -10.79 12.69 -5.49
N ILE A 157 -11.71 11.77 -5.83
CA ILE A 157 -12.53 11.06 -4.83
C ILE A 157 -11.64 10.30 -3.85
N PHE A 158 -10.62 9.60 -4.35
CA PHE A 158 -9.68 8.86 -3.50
C PHE A 158 -8.85 9.79 -2.62
N ALA A 159 -8.37 10.92 -3.14
CA ALA A 159 -7.64 11.93 -2.37
C ALA A 159 -8.44 12.45 -1.17
N ASN A 160 -9.77 12.65 -1.35
CA ASN A 160 -10.66 13.17 -0.32
C ASN A 160 -11.12 12.09 0.69
N ARG A 161 -11.08 10.80 0.31
CA ARG A 161 -11.54 9.70 1.17
C ARG A 161 -10.41 9.03 1.95
N THR A 162 -9.18 9.10 1.44
CA THR A 162 -8.05 8.46 2.11
C THR A 162 -7.64 9.21 3.37
N GLN A 163 -7.36 8.47 4.45
CA GLN A 163 -6.84 9.04 5.69
C GLN A 163 -5.34 9.31 5.62
N SER A 164 -4.65 8.80 4.61
CA SER A 164 -3.21 8.98 4.45
C SER A 164 -2.88 10.25 3.67
N HIS A 165 -2.24 11.23 4.33
CA HIS A 165 -1.76 12.46 3.70
C HIS A 165 -0.83 12.19 2.51
N ARG A 166 -0.03 11.12 2.59
CA ARG A 166 0.85 10.70 1.51
C ARG A 166 0.06 10.29 0.27
N LEU A 167 -0.91 9.38 0.42
CA LEU A 167 -1.73 8.91 -0.70
C LEU A 167 -2.60 10.02 -1.27
N SER A 168 -3.12 10.90 -0.44
CA SER A 168 -3.87 12.09 -0.88
C SER A 168 -2.99 12.99 -1.76
N LYS A 169 -1.77 13.35 -1.33
CA LYS A 169 -0.83 14.16 -2.13
C LYS A 169 -0.46 13.49 -3.45
N ILE A 170 -0.17 12.18 -3.44
CA ILE A 170 0.10 11.41 -4.66
C ILE A 170 -1.08 11.52 -5.63
N SER A 171 -2.32 11.32 -5.15
CA SER A 171 -3.53 11.39 -5.97
C SER A 171 -3.71 12.75 -6.61
N VAL A 172 -3.48 13.82 -5.87
CA VAL A 172 -3.55 15.20 -6.40
C VAL A 172 -2.50 15.44 -7.48
N ILE A 173 -1.25 14.99 -7.27
CA ILE A 173 -0.18 15.12 -8.28
C ILE A 173 -0.53 14.36 -9.55
N LEU A 174 -1.02 13.12 -9.41
CA LEU A 174 -1.45 12.31 -10.56
C LEU A 174 -2.64 12.95 -11.28
N ALA A 175 -3.64 13.46 -10.56
CA ALA A 175 -4.79 14.15 -11.16
C ALA A 175 -4.38 15.43 -11.88
N ALA A 176 -3.52 16.26 -11.28
CA ALA A 176 -3.01 17.47 -11.88
C ALA A 176 -2.18 17.20 -13.14
N SER A 177 -1.30 16.18 -13.09
CA SER A 177 -0.50 15.80 -14.27
C SER A 177 -1.37 15.24 -15.41
N LEU A 178 -2.43 14.47 -15.11
CA LEU A 178 -3.41 14.03 -16.10
C LEU A 178 -4.19 15.22 -16.70
N PHE A 179 -4.65 16.14 -15.86
CA PHE A 179 -5.36 17.32 -16.31
C PHE A 179 -4.50 18.19 -17.24
N THR A 180 -3.25 18.44 -16.86
CA THR A 180 -2.30 19.17 -17.70
C THR A 180 -2.05 18.46 -19.02
N THR A 181 -1.87 17.13 -18.98
CA THR A 181 -1.65 16.31 -20.17
C THR A 181 -2.82 16.43 -21.14
N ILE A 182 -4.07 16.32 -20.68
CA ILE A 182 -5.25 16.40 -21.55
C ILE A 182 -5.44 17.79 -22.15
N LEU A 183 -5.11 18.84 -21.40
CA LEU A 183 -5.15 20.21 -21.95
C LEU A 183 -4.19 20.33 -23.13
N PHE A 184 -2.91 19.96 -22.97
CA PHE A 184 -1.93 20.03 -24.04
C PHE A 184 -2.27 19.08 -25.19
N PHE A 185 -2.86 17.91 -24.90
CA PHE A 185 -3.26 16.94 -25.92
C PHE A 185 -4.35 17.45 -26.85
N ASN A 186 -5.21 18.34 -26.35
CA ASN A 186 -6.36 18.87 -27.11
C ASN A 186 -6.14 20.28 -27.68
N ILE A 187 -5.27 21.08 -27.06
CA ILE A 187 -5.00 22.45 -27.51
C ILE A 187 -4.48 22.46 -28.96
N GLU A 188 -3.46 21.67 -29.23
CA GLU A 188 -2.74 21.70 -30.50
C GLU A 188 -3.58 21.12 -31.66
N PRO A 189 -4.15 19.89 -31.58
CA PRO A 189 -4.86 19.31 -32.70
C PRO A 189 -6.29 19.83 -32.89
N PHE A 190 -6.94 20.36 -31.85
CA PHE A 190 -8.35 20.73 -31.92
C PHE A 190 -8.62 22.22 -31.64
N LEU A 191 -8.06 22.79 -30.57
CA LEU A 191 -8.38 24.17 -30.19
C LEU A 191 -7.70 25.21 -31.07
N LEU A 192 -6.42 25.03 -31.41
CA LEU A 192 -5.70 25.98 -32.26
C LEU A 192 -6.27 26.04 -33.69
N PRO A 193 -6.68 24.95 -34.34
CA PRO A 193 -7.34 25.00 -35.63
C PRO A 193 -8.72 25.70 -35.61
N LEU A 194 -9.42 25.71 -34.49
CA LEU A 194 -10.72 26.41 -34.34
C LEU A 194 -10.57 27.93 -34.25
N VAL A 195 -9.44 28.40 -33.68
CA VAL A 195 -9.22 29.83 -33.44
C VAL A 195 -8.39 30.49 -34.55
N SER A 196 -7.63 29.70 -35.28
CA SER A 196 -6.72 30.16 -36.32
C SER A 196 -6.62 29.18 -37.49
N ASN A 197 -6.07 29.57 -38.65
CA ASN A 197 -5.74 28.66 -39.73
C ASN A 197 -4.52 27.74 -39.42
N TYR A 198 -4.37 27.37 -38.11
CA TYR A 198 -3.31 26.55 -37.65
C TYR A 198 -3.47 25.10 -38.13
N LYS A 199 -2.40 24.54 -38.66
CA LYS A 199 -2.33 23.11 -39.01
C LYS A 199 -1.57 22.37 -37.92
N SER A 200 -2.13 21.25 -37.45
CA SER A 200 -1.52 20.45 -36.37
C SER A 200 -0.08 20.02 -36.75
N LEU A 201 0.89 20.36 -35.89
CA LEU A 201 2.29 19.94 -35.98
C LEU A 201 2.54 18.56 -35.35
N MET A 202 1.49 17.89 -34.90
CA MET A 202 1.54 16.58 -34.25
C MET A 202 2.45 16.52 -32.99
N ILE A 203 2.43 17.60 -32.19
CA ILE A 203 3.25 17.75 -30.97
C ILE A 203 2.63 16.97 -29.79
N SER A 204 1.35 16.61 -29.88
CA SER A 204 0.58 15.95 -28.82
C SER A 204 1.29 14.77 -28.14
N PRO A 205 2.03 13.88 -28.84
CA PRO A 205 2.74 12.78 -28.19
C PRO A 205 3.70 13.22 -27.08
N ASN A 206 4.31 14.40 -27.25
CA ASN A 206 5.26 14.94 -26.26
C ASN A 206 4.53 15.38 -24.95
N ALA A 207 3.25 15.74 -25.03
CA ALA A 207 2.48 16.14 -23.85
C ALA A 207 2.24 15.00 -22.86
N ALA A 208 2.15 13.76 -23.33
CA ALA A 208 1.93 12.60 -22.47
C ALA A 208 3.11 12.33 -21.52
N ILE A 209 4.32 12.87 -21.80
CA ILE A 209 5.46 12.79 -20.89
C ILE A 209 5.17 13.48 -19.56
N ILE A 210 4.30 14.49 -19.54
CA ILE A 210 3.93 15.24 -18.33
C ILE A 210 3.33 14.29 -17.30
N TRP A 211 2.40 13.42 -17.73
CA TRP A 211 1.79 12.45 -16.81
C TRP A 211 2.77 11.39 -16.33
N VAL A 212 3.59 10.84 -17.25
CA VAL A 212 4.59 9.83 -16.87
C VAL A 212 5.62 10.43 -15.92
N THR A 213 5.99 11.70 -16.10
CA THR A 213 6.87 12.42 -15.16
C THR A 213 6.20 12.64 -13.80
N GLY A 214 4.88 12.92 -13.78
CA GLY A 214 4.09 13.01 -12.54
C GLY A 214 4.09 11.69 -11.77
N VAL A 215 3.86 10.57 -12.46
CA VAL A 215 3.96 9.22 -11.86
C VAL A 215 5.39 8.96 -11.36
N TRP A 216 6.40 9.32 -12.15
CA TRP A 216 7.80 9.18 -11.79
C TRP A 216 8.17 9.98 -10.54
N TYR A 217 7.72 11.23 -10.44
CA TYR A 217 7.89 12.05 -9.24
C TYR A 217 7.25 11.39 -8.01
N ALA A 218 6.03 10.84 -8.17
CA ALA A 218 5.36 10.09 -7.12
C ALA A 218 6.12 8.82 -6.70
N ILE A 219 6.77 8.13 -7.66
CA ILE A 219 7.59 6.93 -7.38
C ILE A 219 8.82 7.29 -6.55
N ILE A 220 9.55 8.34 -6.94
CA ILE A 220 10.81 8.70 -6.27
C ILE A 220 10.56 9.40 -4.94
N HIS A 221 9.76 10.48 -4.97
CA HIS A 221 9.60 11.37 -3.82
C HIS A 221 8.69 10.77 -2.74
N TYR A 222 7.55 10.18 -3.16
CA TYR A 222 6.58 9.60 -2.24
C TYR A 222 6.69 8.08 -2.13
N LYS A 223 7.69 7.47 -2.77
CA LYS A 223 7.89 6.01 -2.75
C LYS A 223 6.61 5.24 -3.10
N LEU A 224 5.90 5.67 -4.17
CA LEU A 224 4.60 5.15 -4.59
C LEU A 224 4.50 3.62 -4.62
N PHE A 225 5.57 2.93 -5.06
CA PHE A 225 5.64 1.48 -5.16
C PHE A 225 6.66 0.84 -4.21
N SER A 226 7.18 1.59 -3.24
CA SER A 226 8.05 0.96 -2.25
C SER A 226 7.19 0.06 -1.36
N TYR A 227 7.21 -1.21 -1.66
CA TYR A 227 6.90 -2.24 -0.69
C TYR A 227 7.98 -2.15 0.38
N SER A 228 7.74 -1.27 1.34
CA SER A 228 8.54 -1.24 2.54
C SER A 228 8.28 -2.52 3.31
N ALA A 229 9.32 -3.10 3.78
CA ALA A 229 9.33 -3.89 5.00
C ALA A 229 8.60 -5.25 5.03
N ASN A 230 7.70 -5.62 4.13
CA ASN A 230 6.99 -6.89 4.30
C ASN A 230 7.93 -8.10 4.32
N SER A 231 8.96 -8.17 3.46
CA SER A 231 9.91 -9.28 3.50
C SER A 231 10.92 -9.17 4.64
N LEU A 232 11.35 -7.95 4.98
CA LEU A 232 12.20 -7.70 6.15
C LEU A 232 11.40 -7.91 7.44
N LEU A 233 10.16 -7.44 7.49
CA LEU A 233 9.26 -7.64 8.62
C LEU A 233 8.95 -9.13 8.82
N GLU A 234 8.69 -9.89 7.77
CA GLU A 234 8.50 -11.33 7.86
C GLU A 234 9.73 -12.06 8.40
N THR A 235 10.93 -11.69 7.94
CA THR A 235 12.17 -12.27 8.45
C THR A 235 12.41 -11.88 9.91
N ILE A 236 12.17 -10.63 10.29
CA ILE A 236 12.28 -10.16 11.66
C ILE A 236 11.22 -10.85 12.54
N LEU A 237 9.95 -10.86 12.08
CA LEU A 237 8.82 -11.48 12.79
C LEU A 237 9.08 -12.95 13.13
N GLN A 238 9.64 -13.72 12.19
CA GLN A 238 9.90 -15.16 12.38
C GLN A 238 11.05 -15.45 13.35
N ASN A 239 11.99 -14.52 13.54
CA ASN A 239 13.18 -14.71 14.38
C ASN A 239 13.07 -14.09 15.78
N VAL A 240 11.94 -13.50 16.12
CA VAL A 240 11.73 -12.86 17.42
C VAL A 240 11.08 -13.84 18.40
N GLU A 241 11.70 -14.01 19.56
CA GLU A 241 11.26 -14.98 20.59
C GLU A 241 10.00 -14.56 21.38
N PHE A 242 9.71 -13.26 21.44
CA PHE A 242 8.48 -12.75 22.08
C PHE A 242 7.29 -12.70 21.12
N ALA A 243 6.08 -12.71 21.66
CA ALA A 243 4.88 -12.59 20.83
C ALA A 243 4.82 -11.19 20.19
N LEU A 244 4.72 -11.15 18.86
CA LEU A 244 4.62 -9.90 18.11
C LEU A 244 3.35 -9.90 17.26
N PHE A 245 2.54 -8.86 17.44
CA PHE A 245 1.36 -8.57 16.65
C PHE A 245 1.54 -7.25 15.92
N VAL A 246 1.12 -7.19 14.67
CA VAL A 246 1.02 -5.95 13.90
C VAL A 246 -0.42 -5.78 13.47
N SER A 247 -1.05 -4.68 13.86
CA SER A 247 -2.43 -4.36 13.50
C SER A 247 -2.52 -3.06 12.68
N ASN A 248 -3.61 -2.91 11.94
CA ASN A 248 -3.95 -1.65 11.31
C ASN A 248 -4.49 -0.63 12.34
N SER A 249 -4.85 0.57 11.89
CA SER A 249 -5.47 1.63 12.72
C SER A 249 -6.76 1.20 13.41
N ASP A 250 -7.48 0.21 12.88
CA ASP A 250 -8.73 -0.32 13.43
C ASP A 250 -8.51 -1.43 14.47
N GLY A 251 -7.23 -1.83 14.68
CA GLY A 251 -6.83 -2.89 15.60
C GLY A 251 -6.88 -4.30 14.99
N LEU A 252 -7.30 -4.45 13.71
CA LEU A 252 -7.30 -5.74 13.01
C LEU A 252 -5.87 -6.22 12.80
N ILE A 253 -5.57 -7.45 13.24
CA ILE A 253 -4.23 -8.03 13.11
C ILE A 253 -3.94 -8.35 11.66
N ILE A 254 -2.89 -7.72 11.13
CA ILE A 254 -2.40 -7.91 9.76
C ILE A 254 -1.29 -8.97 9.74
N ARG A 255 -0.46 -9.00 10.79
CA ARG A 255 0.67 -9.92 10.92
C ARG A 255 0.87 -10.35 12.37
N LYS A 256 1.37 -11.55 12.55
CA LYS A 256 1.78 -12.11 13.83
C LYS A 256 2.94 -13.09 13.60
N ASN A 257 3.83 -13.22 14.59
CA ASN A 257 4.90 -14.20 14.54
C ASN A 257 4.46 -15.57 15.09
N SER A 258 5.32 -16.57 14.98
CA SER A 258 5.03 -17.94 15.44
C SER A 258 4.65 -18.01 16.93
N THR A 259 5.31 -17.23 17.79
CA THR A 259 4.99 -17.15 19.22
C THR A 259 3.60 -16.56 19.43
N ALA A 260 3.24 -15.49 18.71
CA ALA A 260 1.91 -14.89 18.78
C ALA A 260 0.80 -15.81 18.23
N GLU A 261 1.12 -16.69 17.27
CA GLU A 261 0.17 -17.69 16.74
C GLU A 261 -0.26 -18.72 17.78
N THR A 262 0.62 -19.06 18.71
CA THR A 262 0.30 -19.96 19.80
C THR A 262 -0.64 -19.37 20.84
N LEU A 263 -0.80 -18.04 20.85
CA LEU A 263 -1.66 -17.32 21.77
C LEU A 263 -3.10 -17.23 21.22
N THR A 264 -4.07 -17.62 22.02
CA THR A 264 -5.50 -17.59 21.70
C THR A 264 -6.29 -16.94 22.84
N LYS A 265 -7.52 -16.49 22.53
CA LYS A 265 -8.48 -16.04 23.55
C LYS A 265 -8.95 -17.19 24.44
N TYR A 266 -9.56 -16.83 25.57
CA TYR A 266 -10.02 -17.78 26.60
C TYR A 266 -10.85 -18.91 26.02
N ASN A 267 -11.52 -18.99 25.02
CA ASN A 267 -12.30 -20.10 24.46
C ASN A 267 -11.67 -20.75 23.22
N ASN A 268 -10.35 -20.81 23.12
CA ASN A 268 -9.60 -21.29 21.98
C ASN A 268 -9.94 -20.57 20.65
N ARG A 269 -10.49 -19.35 20.74
CA ARG A 269 -10.73 -18.51 19.56
C ARG A 269 -9.45 -17.78 19.18
N PRO A 270 -9.08 -17.72 17.89
CA PRO A 270 -7.92 -16.96 17.45
C PRO A 270 -8.11 -15.47 17.77
N ILE A 271 -7.01 -14.80 18.11
CA ILE A 271 -6.99 -13.36 18.28
C ILE A 271 -6.97 -12.72 16.88
N ILE A 272 -8.04 -12.03 16.51
CA ILE A 272 -8.20 -11.38 15.22
C ILE A 272 -8.03 -9.87 15.33
N ASN A 273 -8.50 -9.29 16.44
CA ASN A 273 -8.44 -7.85 16.67
C ASN A 273 -7.90 -7.57 18.09
N LEU A 274 -6.88 -6.72 18.20
CA LEU A 274 -6.29 -6.35 19.48
C LEU A 274 -7.25 -5.53 20.35
N LYS A 275 -8.11 -4.70 19.74
CA LYS A 275 -9.10 -3.90 20.48
C LYS A 275 -10.19 -4.73 21.15
N GLU A 276 -10.37 -5.99 20.74
CA GLU A 276 -11.31 -6.92 21.40
C GLU A 276 -10.73 -7.63 22.63
N LEU A 277 -9.45 -7.43 22.93
CA LEU A 277 -8.84 -7.98 24.12
C LEU A 277 -9.22 -7.12 25.35
N ILE A 278 -9.74 -7.79 26.38
CA ILE A 278 -10.06 -7.13 27.63
C ILE A 278 -8.84 -7.24 28.54
N PRO A 279 -8.21 -6.12 28.94
CA PRO A 279 -7.03 -6.17 29.81
C PRO A 279 -7.42 -6.57 31.23
N VAL A 280 -6.58 -7.38 31.88
CA VAL A 280 -6.68 -7.68 33.31
C VAL A 280 -6.15 -6.50 34.13
N GLU A 281 -5.09 -5.86 33.64
CA GLU A 281 -4.46 -4.68 34.23
C GLU A 281 -3.99 -3.76 33.11
N GLU A 282 -4.16 -2.45 33.31
CA GLU A 282 -3.67 -1.41 32.39
C GLU A 282 -2.66 -0.52 33.13
N PHE A 283 -1.52 -0.27 32.53
CA PHE A 283 -0.46 0.57 33.08
C PHE A 283 -0.34 1.83 32.25
N SER A 284 -0.27 2.98 32.89
CA SER A 284 0.01 4.24 32.21
C SER A 284 1.47 4.26 31.78
N GLY A 285 1.71 4.25 30.47
CA GLY A 285 3.04 4.44 29.88
C GLY A 285 3.26 5.90 29.48
N ASN A 286 4.51 6.26 29.17
CA ASN A 286 4.84 7.58 28.62
C ASN A 286 4.12 7.80 27.28
N ASN A 287 3.38 8.86 27.18
CA ASN A 287 2.64 9.55 26.10
C ASN A 287 2.34 8.86 24.74
N LYS A 288 2.91 7.70 24.41
CA LYS A 288 2.63 7.02 23.12
C LYS A 288 2.52 5.48 23.21
N THR A 289 2.89 4.88 24.35
CA THR A 289 2.88 3.42 24.49
C THR A 289 1.83 3.00 25.51
N ARG A 290 0.94 2.11 25.12
CA ARG A 290 -0.04 1.49 26.01
C ARG A 290 0.50 0.16 26.50
N HIS A 291 0.50 -0.07 27.81
CA HIS A 291 0.94 -1.32 28.43
C HIS A 291 -0.26 -1.97 29.13
N CYS A 292 -0.59 -3.17 28.70
CA CYS A 292 -1.71 -3.92 29.26
C CYS A 292 -1.31 -5.36 29.54
N LYS A 293 -1.87 -5.96 30.60
CA LYS A 293 -1.77 -7.39 30.85
C LYS A 293 -3.05 -8.09 30.46
N TYR A 294 -2.92 -9.17 29.74
CA TYR A 294 -4.01 -9.99 29.22
C TYR A 294 -3.89 -11.42 29.71
N LEU A 295 -4.99 -12.04 30.08
CA LEU A 295 -5.06 -13.48 30.34
C LEU A 295 -5.42 -14.16 29.00
N LEU A 296 -4.46 -14.77 28.36
CA LEU A 296 -4.61 -15.49 27.11
C LEU A 296 -4.39 -16.99 27.31
N ARG A 297 -4.49 -17.79 26.24
CA ARG A 297 -4.10 -19.19 26.24
C ARG A 297 -2.94 -19.42 25.28
N GLN A 298 -1.96 -20.21 25.72
CA GLN A 298 -0.88 -20.71 24.88
C GLN A 298 -0.98 -22.24 24.84
N ASN A 299 -1.15 -22.82 23.66
CA ASN A 299 -1.35 -24.27 23.50
C ASN A 299 -2.44 -24.85 24.42
N GLY A 300 -3.53 -24.09 24.59
CA GLY A 300 -4.68 -24.46 25.46
C GLY A 300 -4.52 -24.13 26.94
N LYS A 301 -3.34 -23.74 27.42
CA LYS A 301 -3.06 -23.37 28.81
C LYS A 301 -3.18 -21.87 29.05
N PRO A 302 -3.74 -21.43 30.20
CA PRO A 302 -3.84 -20.01 30.50
C PRO A 302 -2.46 -19.41 30.77
N VAL A 303 -2.15 -18.30 30.14
CA VAL A 303 -0.90 -17.54 30.28
C VAL A 303 -1.19 -16.06 30.47
N LEU A 304 -0.43 -15.42 31.36
CA LEU A 304 -0.47 -13.97 31.51
C LEU A 304 0.51 -13.34 30.51
N VAL A 305 0.01 -12.48 29.64
CA VAL A 305 0.81 -11.83 28.60
C VAL A 305 0.78 -10.33 28.82
N LYS A 306 1.94 -9.72 29.01
CA LYS A 306 2.10 -8.28 29.05
C LYS A 306 2.31 -7.77 27.61
N LEU A 307 1.32 -7.09 27.05
CA LEU A 307 1.42 -6.44 25.74
C LEU A 307 1.81 -4.98 25.90
N SER A 308 2.79 -4.58 25.11
CA SER A 308 3.20 -3.19 24.95
C SER A 308 2.83 -2.75 23.53
N GLU A 309 1.85 -1.87 23.39
CA GLU A 309 1.33 -1.40 22.11
C GLU A 309 2.02 -0.09 21.74
N ASN A 310 2.73 -0.08 20.63
CA ASN A 310 3.45 1.06 20.10
C ASN A 310 2.84 1.49 18.76
N PRO A 311 2.32 2.72 18.65
CA PRO A 311 1.84 3.24 17.39
C PRO A 311 3.01 3.47 16.44
N VAL A 312 2.86 3.04 15.18
CA VAL A 312 3.81 3.26 14.09
C VAL A 312 3.20 4.24 13.12
N CYS A 313 3.79 5.44 13.06
CA CYS A 313 3.37 6.48 12.14
C CYS A 313 4.33 6.53 10.95
N ASP A 314 3.82 6.97 9.79
CA ASP A 314 4.67 7.25 8.63
C ASP A 314 5.41 8.60 8.79
N ASN A 315 6.21 8.96 7.78
CA ASN A 315 6.99 10.21 7.79
C ASN A 315 6.12 11.48 7.78
N TYR A 316 4.80 11.33 7.62
CA TYR A 316 3.82 12.43 7.61
C TYR A 316 3.01 12.51 8.90
N GLY A 317 3.27 11.58 9.87
CA GLY A 317 2.57 11.50 11.14
C GLY A 317 1.26 10.72 11.10
N ASP A 318 0.90 10.10 9.96
CA ASP A 318 -0.29 9.24 9.86
C ASP A 318 -0.05 7.91 10.60
N LEU A 319 -0.98 7.51 11.49
CA LEU A 319 -0.97 6.20 12.13
C LEU A 319 -1.22 5.13 11.05
N THR A 320 -0.18 4.37 10.74
CA THR A 320 -0.27 3.31 9.72
C THR A 320 -0.50 1.94 10.32
N MET A 321 0.10 1.68 11.48
CA MET A 321 0.07 0.38 12.15
C MET A 321 0.26 0.55 13.65
N THR A 322 -0.09 -0.49 14.42
CA THR A 322 0.31 -0.64 15.82
C THR A 322 1.11 -1.92 15.96
N ALA A 323 2.32 -1.82 16.50
CA ALA A 323 3.15 -2.96 16.86
C ALA A 323 2.93 -3.28 18.33
N ALA A 324 2.39 -4.45 18.65
CA ALA A 324 2.21 -4.92 20.01
C ALA A 324 3.20 -6.06 20.30
N THR A 325 4.04 -5.87 21.30
CA THR A 325 5.02 -6.88 21.77
C THR A 325 4.54 -7.52 23.04
N GLY A 326 4.48 -8.85 23.09
CA GLY A 326 3.97 -9.62 24.21
C GLY A 326 5.06 -10.40 24.93
N LEU A 327 5.26 -10.11 26.22
CA LEU A 327 6.07 -10.94 27.11
C LEU A 327 5.16 -11.90 27.88
N ILE A 328 5.48 -13.18 27.82
CA ILE A 328 4.76 -14.21 28.58
C ILE A 328 5.35 -14.22 29.99
N GLU A 329 4.53 -13.84 30.99
CA GLU A 329 4.96 -13.85 32.38
C GLU A 329 4.84 -15.28 32.96
N GLY A 330 5.92 -15.76 33.59
CA GLY A 330 6.11 -17.16 34.00
C GLY A 330 5.21 -17.71 35.12
N LEU A 331 4.14 -17.00 35.53
CA LEU A 331 3.19 -17.43 36.55
C LEU A 331 2.48 -18.76 36.26
N THR A 332 2.37 -19.13 34.99
CA THR A 332 1.67 -20.35 34.57
C THR A 332 2.51 -21.62 34.74
N LEU A 333 3.83 -21.56 34.55
CA LEU A 333 4.71 -22.69 34.81
C LEU A 333 4.80 -22.99 36.32
N PHE A 334 4.84 -21.95 37.14
CA PHE A 334 4.84 -22.06 38.59
C PHE A 334 3.59 -22.77 39.13
N HIS A 335 2.42 -22.44 38.55
CA HIS A 335 1.16 -23.12 38.85
C HIS A 335 1.21 -24.63 38.56
N GLU A 336 1.75 -25.02 37.43
CA GLU A 336 1.81 -26.42 37.01
C GLU A 336 2.82 -27.24 37.83
N VAL A 337 3.98 -26.66 38.09
CA VAL A 337 5.04 -27.31 38.87
C VAL A 337 4.60 -27.59 40.30
N TYR A 338 3.82 -26.66 40.92
CA TYR A 338 3.42 -26.76 42.31
C TYR A 338 1.92 -27.11 42.50
N ASN A 339 1.20 -27.50 41.41
CA ASN A 339 -0.23 -27.84 41.45
C ASN A 339 -1.09 -26.83 42.21
N LEU A 340 -0.90 -25.54 41.91
CA LEU A 340 -1.63 -24.47 42.57
C LEU A 340 -3.06 -24.36 42.03
N THR A 341 -4.03 -24.16 42.89
CA THR A 341 -5.40 -23.85 42.49
C THR A 341 -5.47 -22.43 41.89
N LYS A 342 -6.53 -22.14 41.14
CA LYS A 342 -6.77 -20.79 40.59
C LYS A 342 -6.74 -19.71 41.71
N ARG A 343 -7.27 -20.03 42.90
CA ARG A 343 -7.32 -19.08 43.99
C ARG A 343 -5.95 -18.88 44.67
N GLU A 344 -5.16 -19.93 44.79
CA GLU A 344 -3.78 -19.82 45.26
C GLU A 344 -2.89 -19.00 44.30
N MET A 345 -3.15 -19.13 43.01
CA MET A 345 -2.49 -18.30 41.99
C MET A 345 -2.86 -16.82 42.09
N GLU A 346 -4.13 -16.51 42.27
CA GLU A 346 -4.61 -15.13 42.51
C GLU A 346 -3.96 -14.50 43.72
N VAL A 347 -3.85 -15.29 44.83
CA VAL A 347 -3.15 -14.87 46.05
C VAL A 347 -1.65 -14.70 45.79
N ALA A 348 -1.01 -15.63 45.11
CA ALA A 348 0.41 -15.53 44.73
C ALA A 348 0.71 -14.26 43.93
N ALA A 349 -0.11 -13.96 42.92
CA ALA A 349 0.00 -12.74 42.13
C ALA A 349 -0.14 -11.46 42.98
N CYS A 350 -1.06 -11.44 43.92
CA CYS A 350 -1.19 -10.31 44.83
C CYS A 350 0.00 -10.16 45.80
N LEU A 351 0.59 -11.26 46.24
CA LEU A 351 1.79 -11.25 47.09
C LEU A 351 3.01 -10.75 46.33
N MET A 352 3.16 -11.11 45.04
CA MET A 352 4.20 -10.56 44.16
C MET A 352 4.06 -9.04 44.01
N ASN A 353 2.83 -8.52 43.89
CA ASN A 353 2.56 -7.09 43.81
C ASN A 353 2.68 -6.37 45.18
N GLY A 354 3.30 -6.99 46.14
CA GLY A 354 3.56 -6.39 47.46
C GLY A 354 2.39 -6.39 48.42
N MET A 355 1.18 -6.85 48.05
CA MET A 355 -0.02 -6.78 48.86
C MET A 355 0.09 -7.63 50.14
N THR A 356 -0.55 -7.13 51.20
CA THR A 356 -0.69 -7.84 52.48
C THR A 356 -2.00 -8.64 52.55
N ALA A 357 -2.11 -9.61 53.45
CA ALA A 357 -3.32 -10.44 53.59
C ALA A 357 -4.61 -9.59 53.82
N PRO A 358 -4.61 -8.50 54.60
CA PRO A 358 -5.77 -7.60 54.72
C PRO A 358 -6.13 -6.92 53.39
N GLN A 359 -5.14 -6.49 52.62
CA GLN A 359 -5.37 -5.85 51.31
C GLN A 359 -5.94 -6.84 50.27
N ILE A 360 -5.46 -8.08 50.29
CA ILE A 360 -5.97 -9.17 49.45
C ILE A 360 -7.40 -9.51 49.83
N SER A 361 -7.68 -9.61 51.14
CA SER A 361 -9.01 -9.83 51.71
C SER A 361 -9.99 -8.75 51.23
N LYS A 362 -9.62 -7.48 51.35
CA LYS A 362 -10.40 -6.34 50.85
C LYS A 362 -10.62 -6.39 49.33
N LYS A 363 -9.60 -6.71 48.58
CA LYS A 363 -9.65 -6.80 47.09
C LYS A 363 -10.66 -7.85 46.61
N TYR A 364 -10.71 -8.99 47.26
CA TYR A 364 -11.55 -10.11 46.85
C TYR A 364 -12.84 -10.28 47.65
N GLY A 365 -13.13 -9.42 48.62
CA GLY A 365 -14.32 -9.51 49.49
C GLY A 365 -14.36 -10.78 50.30
N THR A 366 -13.21 -11.34 50.72
CA THR A 366 -13.07 -12.65 51.37
C THR A 366 -12.52 -12.45 52.78
N ALA A 367 -12.93 -13.28 53.76
CA ALA A 367 -12.43 -13.19 55.15
C ALA A 367 -10.89 -13.30 55.18
N ILE A 368 -10.24 -12.52 56.06
CA ILE A 368 -8.78 -12.52 56.22
C ILE A 368 -8.24 -13.92 56.55
N ASN A 369 -8.97 -14.68 57.37
CA ASN A 369 -8.58 -16.04 57.75
C ASN A 369 -8.55 -17.00 56.53
N THR A 370 -9.48 -16.83 55.57
CA THR A 370 -9.48 -17.58 54.32
C THR A 370 -8.24 -17.26 53.47
N ILE A 371 -7.86 -15.98 53.39
CA ILE A 371 -6.63 -15.57 52.68
C ILE A 371 -5.40 -16.13 53.38
N LYS A 372 -5.32 -16.09 54.71
CA LYS A 372 -4.20 -16.68 55.45
C LYS A 372 -4.11 -18.19 55.24
N SER A 373 -5.24 -18.92 55.22
CA SER A 373 -5.27 -20.35 54.89
C SER A 373 -4.75 -20.63 53.46
N GLN A 374 -5.19 -19.83 52.48
CA GLN A 374 -4.69 -19.93 51.09
C GLN A 374 -3.21 -19.62 51.00
N MET A 375 -2.69 -18.64 51.73
CA MET A 375 -1.24 -18.36 51.79
C MET A 375 -0.47 -19.51 52.42
N SER A 376 -1.00 -20.11 53.51
CA SER A 376 -0.37 -21.28 54.13
C SER A 376 -0.32 -22.47 53.19
N SER A 377 -1.41 -22.77 52.49
CA SER A 377 -1.46 -23.81 51.44
C SER A 377 -0.47 -23.53 50.32
N LEU A 378 -0.41 -22.28 49.82
CA LEU A 378 0.52 -21.86 48.82
C LEU A 378 1.98 -22.06 49.26
N TYR A 379 2.35 -21.65 50.47
CA TYR A 379 3.70 -21.83 50.99
C TYR A 379 4.03 -23.33 51.17
N SER A 380 3.12 -24.12 51.67
CA SER A 380 3.30 -25.58 51.78
C SER A 380 3.52 -26.25 50.43
N LYS A 381 2.71 -25.92 49.42
CA LYS A 381 2.83 -26.48 48.07
C LYS A 381 4.11 -26.05 47.36
N THR A 382 4.55 -24.82 47.61
CA THR A 382 5.77 -24.29 47.00
C THR A 382 7.02 -24.58 47.79
N GLY A 383 6.92 -25.14 49.00
CA GLY A 383 8.05 -25.48 49.87
C GLY A 383 8.80 -24.23 50.35
N VAL A 384 8.12 -23.12 50.61
CA VAL A 384 8.68 -21.88 51.15
C VAL A 384 8.03 -21.52 52.50
N ASN A 385 8.75 -20.75 53.31
CA ASN A 385 8.28 -20.38 54.63
C ASN A 385 7.92 -18.88 54.76
N SER A 386 8.20 -18.09 53.74
CA SER A 386 7.95 -16.65 53.78
C SER A 386 7.53 -16.08 52.41
N LYS A 387 6.88 -14.90 52.48
CA LYS A 387 6.51 -14.12 51.29
C LYS A 387 7.75 -13.79 50.42
N ILE A 388 8.89 -13.45 51.03
CA ILE A 388 10.12 -13.08 50.33
C ILE A 388 10.69 -14.30 49.59
N GLU A 389 10.69 -15.46 50.23
CA GLU A 389 11.13 -16.70 49.61
C GLU A 389 10.20 -17.10 48.44
N LEU A 390 8.90 -16.90 48.57
CA LEU A 390 7.94 -17.14 47.50
C LEU A 390 8.23 -16.24 46.33
N ILE A 391 8.39 -14.93 46.52
CA ILE A 391 8.70 -13.97 45.46
C ILE A 391 9.97 -14.35 44.76
N ARG A 392 11.07 -14.61 45.48
CA ARG A 392 12.35 -15.03 44.91
C ARG A 392 12.21 -16.33 44.10
N LYS A 393 11.49 -17.34 44.65
CA LYS A 393 11.26 -18.60 43.95
C LYS A 393 10.45 -18.46 42.68
N MET A 394 9.48 -17.52 42.65
CA MET A 394 8.70 -17.18 41.45
C MET A 394 9.53 -16.40 40.43
N GLU A 395 10.41 -15.48 40.84
CA GLU A 395 11.34 -14.75 40.00
C GLU A 395 12.37 -15.70 39.39
N ASP A 396 12.98 -16.60 40.16
CA ASP A 396 13.93 -17.61 39.67
C ASP A 396 13.28 -18.56 38.64
N SER A 397 12.02 -18.91 38.83
CA SER A 397 11.26 -19.74 37.87
C SER A 397 11.02 -19.04 36.54
N SER A 398 10.95 -17.71 36.53
CA SER A 398 10.84 -16.92 35.29
C SER A 398 12.17 -16.83 34.51
N VAL A 399 13.30 -17.05 35.18
CA VAL A 399 14.65 -17.04 34.58
C VAL A 399 15.02 -18.39 33.94
N ILE A 400 14.39 -19.50 34.37
CA ILE A 400 14.67 -20.87 33.85
C ILE A 400 14.14 -21.07 32.41
N GLN A 401 13.39 -20.12 31.82
CA GLN A 401 12.95 -20.16 30.41
C GLN A 401 13.86 -19.43 29.43
N LYS A 402 15.12 -19.15 29.75
CA LYS A 402 16.10 -18.85 28.69
C LYS A 402 16.65 -20.17 28.16
N PRO A 403 16.30 -20.59 26.94
CA PRO A 403 17.07 -21.65 26.31
C PRO A 403 18.49 -21.12 26.11
N SER A 404 19.43 -21.91 26.57
CA SER A 404 20.86 -21.79 26.29
C SER A 404 21.15 -21.86 24.79
#